data_e4909b504ad1463469f9eed8e06de0df
#
_entry.id   e4909b504ad1463469f9eed8e06de0df
#
_cell.length_a   1.000
_cell.length_b   1.000
_cell.length_c   1.000
_cell.angle_alpha   90.00
_cell.angle_beta   90.00
_cell.angle_gamma   90.00
#
_symmetry.space_group_name_H-M   'P 1'
#
loop_
_entity.id
_entity.type
_entity.pdbx_description
1 polymer ?
#
loop_
_entity_poly.entity_id
_entity_poly.type
_entity_poly.pdbx_seq_one_letter_code
_entity_poly.pdbx_strand_id
1 'polypeptide(L)'
;MHKWLWLLLLLTARVSAVDISPYIVNGTNANIASYPSFASLAIYISPYQYSSGTYCGATILNSRYILTAAHCFYGNSYSMLYTVVVPQLEDESQFPNGNVQFARAAEFYYPDNYVDSSAVYWPNDIAIIKLESDLNVSNFVGVLNSSINNSYDVSATYKAIGHGYVSSNTAGGTRLLETTLTFVPFATCSAYYGANLQASQICFTGPNIGGYRNSTCSGDSGGPVYLDSGSGYVQIGITSFGPSTCGNPALPVTSVFTEVSDYYSWILRVMNGLETPKYYVTENNGVRQLIAGGTTVSPVSDSGGSSTGLALLVLGLLMILRKKNGLYQGYLHSLIKKATNGRLLYYFRVTYKSVVFTIW
;
A
#
# COMPACT_ATOMS: atom_id res chain seq x y z
N MET A 1 39.57 -28.37 66.65
CA MET A 1 38.43 -27.59 66.23
C MET A 1 38.63 -27.21 64.75
N HIS A 2 38.12 -28.01 63.78
CA HIS A 2 38.28 -27.78 62.36
C HIS A 2 37.00 -27.14 61.83
N LYS A 3 37.08 -25.89 61.36
CA LYS A 3 35.98 -25.19 60.67
C LYS A 3 36.06 -25.55 59.20
N TRP A 4 35.10 -26.30 58.72
CA TRP A 4 34.87 -26.54 57.26
C TRP A 4 34.17 -25.35 56.67
N LEU A 5 34.84 -24.64 55.73
CA LEU A 5 34.28 -23.57 54.93
C LEU A 5 33.72 -24.18 53.67
N TRP A 6 32.38 -24.27 53.54
CA TRP A 6 31.73 -24.67 52.32
C TRP A 6 31.70 -23.48 51.36
N LEU A 7 32.49 -23.54 50.28
CA LEU A 7 32.48 -22.59 49.20
C LEU A 7 31.36 -23.01 48.25
N LEU A 8 30.22 -22.34 48.31
CA LEU A 8 29.13 -22.47 47.30
C LEU A 8 29.56 -21.76 46.02
N LEU A 9 29.95 -22.54 45.00
CA LEU A 9 30.16 -22.06 43.65
C LEU A 9 28.78 -21.84 43.02
N LEU A 10 28.31 -20.59 42.98
CA LEU A 10 27.16 -20.20 42.19
C LEU A 10 27.56 -20.19 40.70
N LEU A 11 27.27 -21.31 40.00
CA LEU A 11 27.27 -21.30 38.55
C LEU A 11 26.12 -20.41 38.06
N THR A 12 26.41 -19.17 37.71
CA THR A 12 25.51 -18.33 36.95
C THR A 12 25.48 -18.84 35.49
N ALA A 13 24.52 -19.70 35.19
CA ALA A 13 24.18 -20.00 33.84
C ALA A 13 23.70 -18.68 33.17
N ARG A 14 24.49 -18.14 32.26
CA ARG A 14 24.02 -17.08 31.41
C ARG A 14 22.96 -17.69 30.48
N VAL A 15 21.70 -17.50 30.79
CA VAL A 15 20.62 -17.68 29.84
C VAL A 15 20.79 -16.55 28.84
N SER A 16 21.37 -16.85 27.69
CA SER A 16 21.26 -15.94 26.55
C SER A 16 19.78 -15.90 26.20
N ALA A 17 19.11 -14.82 26.51
CA ALA A 17 17.81 -14.53 25.91
C ALA A 17 18.04 -14.50 24.39
N VAL A 18 17.47 -15.47 23.68
CA VAL A 18 17.35 -15.39 22.25
C VAL A 18 16.37 -14.25 22.04
N ASP A 19 16.88 -13.14 21.53
CA ASP A 19 16.06 -12.00 21.13
C ASP A 19 15.25 -12.45 19.91
N ILE A 20 14.09 -13.02 20.17
CA ILE A 20 13.14 -13.43 19.14
C ILE A 20 12.36 -12.16 18.81
N SER A 21 12.84 -11.41 17.85
CA SER A 21 12.09 -10.33 17.20
C SER A 21 11.65 -10.85 15.82
N PRO A 22 10.53 -11.56 15.69
CA PRO A 22 10.04 -11.98 14.39
C PRO A 22 9.17 -10.90 13.75
N TYR A 23 9.45 -10.60 12.51
CA TYR A 23 8.60 -9.87 11.55
C TYR A 23 8.15 -10.88 10.50
N ILE A 24 7.01 -10.73 9.84
CA ILE A 24 6.42 -11.88 9.15
C ILE A 24 6.37 -13.06 10.13
N VAL A 25 5.27 -13.72 10.29
CA VAL A 25 5.16 -14.76 11.33
C VAL A 25 6.25 -15.82 11.16
N ASN A 26 7.08 -16.00 12.20
CA ASN A 26 8.27 -16.84 12.21
C ASN A 26 9.32 -16.48 11.14
N GLY A 27 9.39 -15.20 10.75
CA GLY A 27 10.37 -14.72 9.77
C GLY A 27 11.79 -14.67 10.33
N THR A 28 12.74 -14.65 9.41
CA THR A 28 14.16 -14.41 9.67
C THR A 28 14.60 -13.19 8.85
N ASN A 29 15.70 -12.53 9.25
CA ASN A 29 16.19 -11.38 8.50
C ASN A 29 16.45 -11.75 7.04
N ALA A 30 15.84 -11.01 6.13
CA ALA A 30 16.05 -11.16 4.70
C ALA A 30 17.35 -10.45 4.29
N ASN A 31 18.06 -11.04 3.35
CA ASN A 31 19.14 -10.35 2.65
C ASN A 31 18.57 -9.71 1.40
N ILE A 32 18.47 -8.40 1.37
CA ILE A 32 17.86 -7.66 0.24
C ILE A 32 18.57 -7.93 -1.09
N ALA A 33 19.85 -8.27 -1.09
CA ALA A 33 20.57 -8.63 -2.30
C ALA A 33 20.00 -9.87 -3.01
N SER A 34 19.29 -10.74 -2.28
CA SER A 34 18.55 -11.88 -2.85
C SER A 34 17.23 -11.46 -3.50
N TYR A 35 16.72 -10.28 -3.18
CA TYR A 35 15.41 -9.78 -3.59
C TYR A 35 15.49 -8.38 -4.21
N PRO A 36 16.31 -8.17 -5.25
CA PRO A 36 16.62 -6.83 -5.77
C PRO A 36 15.41 -6.07 -6.31
N SER A 37 14.31 -6.76 -6.61
CA SER A 37 13.06 -6.13 -7.05
C SER A 37 12.11 -5.76 -5.90
N PHE A 38 12.45 -6.07 -4.65
CA PHE A 38 11.60 -5.69 -3.53
C PHE A 38 11.58 -4.18 -3.33
N ALA A 39 10.41 -3.65 -3.04
CA ALA A 39 10.20 -2.27 -2.64
C ALA A 39 9.13 -2.18 -1.55
N SER A 40 9.10 -1.05 -0.87
CA SER A 40 8.12 -0.73 0.16
C SER A 40 7.36 0.55 -0.21
N LEU A 41 6.09 0.61 0.19
CA LEU A 41 5.26 1.79 0.05
C LEU A 41 5.21 2.54 1.40
N ALA A 42 5.57 3.82 1.37
CA ALA A 42 5.56 4.70 2.54
C ALA A 42 4.81 6.00 2.23
N ILE A 43 4.40 6.72 3.26
CA ILE A 43 3.81 8.05 3.12
C ILE A 43 4.90 9.10 3.33
N TYR A 44 5.02 10.04 2.38
CA TYR A 44 5.94 11.16 2.48
C TYR A 44 5.30 12.46 1.95
N ILE A 45 5.03 13.37 2.84
CA ILE A 45 4.49 14.70 2.52
C ILE A 45 5.64 15.70 2.39
N SER A 46 6.49 15.76 3.41
CA SER A 46 7.63 16.66 3.51
C SER A 46 8.71 16.05 4.41
N PRO A 47 9.93 16.63 4.48
CA PRO A 47 10.98 16.17 5.39
C PRO A 47 10.58 16.12 6.86
N TYR A 48 9.51 16.82 7.24
CA TYR A 48 9.01 16.89 8.62
C TYR A 48 7.69 16.14 8.82
N GLN A 49 7.14 15.54 7.76
CA GLN A 49 5.85 14.86 7.81
C GLN A 49 5.86 13.63 6.89
N TYR A 50 6.05 12.47 7.48
CA TYR A 50 6.12 11.16 6.80
C TYR A 50 5.70 10.05 7.76
N SER A 51 5.42 8.85 7.23
CA SER A 51 5.18 7.68 8.07
C SER A 51 6.48 7.16 8.69
N SER A 52 6.42 6.69 9.93
CA SER A 52 7.57 6.08 10.62
C SER A 52 7.91 4.67 10.12
N GLY A 53 7.07 4.10 9.28
CA GLY A 53 7.23 2.76 8.67
C GLY A 53 6.50 2.69 7.35
N THR A 54 6.62 1.56 6.69
CA THR A 54 5.95 1.25 5.45
C THR A 54 4.54 0.70 5.71
N TYR A 55 3.61 0.89 4.78
CA TYR A 55 2.24 0.42 4.96
C TYR A 55 1.89 -0.77 4.05
N CYS A 56 2.66 -0.96 2.98
CA CYS A 56 2.55 -2.08 2.04
C CYS A 56 3.91 -2.41 1.44
N GLY A 57 4.07 -3.66 1.03
CA GLY A 57 5.15 -4.09 0.16
C GLY A 57 4.83 -3.85 -1.31
N ALA A 58 5.84 -4.01 -2.17
CA ALA A 58 5.71 -3.86 -3.61
C ALA A 58 6.87 -4.54 -4.34
N THR A 59 6.78 -4.59 -5.67
CA THR A 59 7.82 -5.16 -6.54
C THR A 59 8.13 -4.21 -7.68
N ILE A 60 9.41 -3.99 -7.94
CA ILE A 60 9.91 -3.16 -9.02
C ILE A 60 9.85 -3.97 -10.33
N LEU A 61 9.00 -3.55 -11.27
CA LEU A 61 8.92 -4.14 -12.62
C LEU A 61 10.00 -3.58 -13.55
N ASN A 62 10.28 -2.31 -13.43
CA ASN A 62 11.38 -1.57 -14.05
C ASN A 62 11.60 -0.25 -13.31
N SER A 63 12.46 0.63 -13.81
CA SER A 63 12.76 1.91 -13.13
C SER A 63 11.55 2.79 -12.83
N ARG A 64 10.42 2.57 -13.52
CA ARG A 64 9.21 3.44 -13.47
C ARG A 64 7.95 2.77 -12.99
N TYR A 65 7.83 1.45 -13.11
CA TYR A 65 6.59 0.72 -12.84
C TYR A 65 6.77 -0.24 -11.67
N ILE A 66 5.83 -0.18 -10.73
CA ILE A 66 5.84 -0.88 -9.46
C ILE A 66 4.57 -1.69 -9.32
N LEU A 67 4.71 -2.97 -9.03
CA LEU A 67 3.61 -3.91 -8.81
C LEU A 67 3.29 -3.99 -7.31
N THR A 68 2.00 -3.94 -6.97
CA THR A 68 1.50 -4.06 -5.59
C THR A 68 0.05 -4.54 -5.58
N ALA A 69 -0.62 -4.56 -4.43
CA ALA A 69 -2.04 -4.85 -4.31
C ALA A 69 -2.90 -3.58 -4.45
N ALA A 70 -4.09 -3.71 -5.01
CA ALA A 70 -5.00 -2.58 -5.18
C ALA A 70 -5.49 -2.04 -3.83
N HIS A 71 -5.77 -2.91 -2.87
CA HIS A 71 -6.25 -2.52 -1.54
C HIS A 71 -5.27 -1.61 -0.78
N CYS A 72 -3.98 -1.57 -1.16
CA CYS A 72 -3.00 -0.69 -0.53
C CYS A 72 -3.34 0.81 -0.65
N PHE A 73 -4.07 1.20 -1.68
CA PHE A 73 -4.42 2.60 -1.91
C PHE A 73 -5.85 2.84 -2.44
N TYR A 74 -6.57 1.78 -2.83
CA TYR A 74 -7.92 1.93 -3.37
C TYR A 74 -8.84 2.68 -2.39
N GLY A 75 -9.61 3.65 -2.89
CA GLY A 75 -10.52 4.46 -2.08
C GLY A 75 -9.84 5.43 -1.12
N ASN A 76 -8.51 5.47 -1.06
CA ASN A 76 -7.74 6.31 -0.14
C ASN A 76 -6.96 7.39 -0.91
N SER A 77 -7.57 8.57 -1.07
CA SER A 77 -6.95 9.70 -1.77
C SER A 77 -5.68 10.21 -1.07
N TYR A 78 -5.61 10.11 0.26
CA TYR A 78 -4.41 10.51 1.01
C TYR A 78 -3.22 9.60 0.67
N SER A 79 -3.42 8.29 0.67
CA SER A 79 -2.38 7.35 0.24
C SER A 79 -1.97 7.63 -1.21
N MET A 80 -2.91 7.78 -2.15
CA MET A 80 -2.58 8.09 -3.54
C MET A 80 -1.77 9.38 -3.69
N LEU A 81 -2.11 10.44 -2.95
CA LEU A 81 -1.40 11.73 -3.03
C LEU A 81 0.03 11.66 -2.50
N TYR A 82 0.28 10.90 -1.45
CA TYR A 82 1.53 11.00 -0.69
C TYR A 82 2.37 9.72 -0.67
N THR A 83 1.96 8.69 -1.40
CA THR A 83 2.76 7.47 -1.54
C THR A 83 4.09 7.78 -2.21
N VAL A 84 5.14 7.27 -1.60
CA VAL A 84 6.45 7.08 -2.19
C VAL A 84 6.80 5.61 -2.21
N VAL A 85 7.58 5.21 -3.20
CA VAL A 85 8.15 3.88 -3.32
C VAL A 85 9.62 3.95 -2.88
N VAL A 86 9.97 3.12 -1.91
CA VAL A 86 11.32 3.01 -1.38
C VAL A 86 11.89 1.67 -1.84
N PRO A 87 12.79 1.66 -2.84
CA PRO A 87 13.38 0.42 -3.34
C PRO A 87 14.35 -0.18 -2.33
N GLN A 88 14.36 -1.50 -2.24
CA GLN A 88 15.38 -2.27 -1.52
C GLN A 88 15.58 -1.84 -0.07
N LEU A 89 14.52 -1.39 0.61
CA LEU A 89 14.57 -0.98 1.99
C LEU A 89 14.76 -2.21 2.90
N GLU A 90 15.92 -2.32 3.53
CA GLU A 90 16.23 -3.40 4.46
C GLU A 90 15.91 -3.03 5.91
N ASP A 91 15.96 -1.74 6.24
CA ASP A 91 15.68 -1.22 7.58
C ASP A 91 14.85 0.06 7.47
N GLU A 92 13.59 -0.01 7.92
CA GLU A 92 12.64 1.12 7.86
C GLU A 92 13.13 2.35 8.64
N SER A 93 13.99 2.16 9.65
CA SER A 93 14.56 3.28 10.42
C SER A 93 15.43 4.22 9.58
N GLN A 94 15.87 3.76 8.40
CA GLN A 94 16.65 4.57 7.47
C GLN A 94 15.77 5.52 6.64
N PHE A 95 14.46 5.29 6.53
CA PHE A 95 13.54 6.15 5.80
C PHE A 95 13.03 7.29 6.70
N PRO A 96 12.95 8.53 6.17
CA PRO A 96 13.46 9.03 4.89
C PRO A 96 14.88 9.62 4.98
N ASN A 97 15.49 9.61 6.16
CA ASN A 97 16.69 10.41 6.50
C ASN A 97 18.02 9.68 6.25
N GLY A 98 17.98 8.36 5.96
CA GLY A 98 19.16 7.59 5.57
C GLY A 98 19.54 7.83 4.10
N ASN A 99 20.58 7.14 3.64
CA ASN A 99 20.93 7.12 2.22
C ASN A 99 19.99 6.22 1.41
N VAL A 100 18.69 6.37 1.63
CA VAL A 100 17.66 5.61 0.92
C VAL A 100 17.08 6.44 -0.21
N GLN A 101 17.00 5.83 -1.38
CA GLN A 101 16.29 6.40 -2.52
C GLN A 101 14.80 6.23 -2.32
N PHE A 102 14.00 7.18 -2.81
CA PHE A 102 12.57 7.00 -2.99
C PHE A 102 12.06 7.85 -4.16
N ALA A 103 10.95 7.43 -4.74
CA ALA A 103 10.27 8.17 -5.80
C ALA A 103 8.77 8.25 -5.49
N ARG A 104 8.14 9.38 -5.87
CA ARG A 104 6.71 9.63 -5.66
C ARG A 104 5.88 8.86 -6.67
N ALA A 105 4.70 8.42 -6.24
CA ALA A 105 3.68 7.89 -7.12
C ALA A 105 3.10 9.01 -8.00
N ALA A 106 2.92 8.70 -9.30
CA ALA A 106 2.34 9.59 -10.29
C ALA A 106 1.01 9.09 -10.86
N GLU A 107 0.92 7.80 -11.18
CA GLU A 107 -0.25 7.20 -11.81
C GLU A 107 -0.59 5.88 -11.12
N PHE A 108 -1.88 5.58 -11.01
CA PHE A 108 -2.39 4.38 -10.35
C PHE A 108 -3.27 3.58 -11.30
N TYR A 109 -2.95 2.29 -11.44
CA TYR A 109 -3.64 1.35 -12.30
C TYR A 109 -4.11 0.15 -11.47
N TYR A 110 -5.35 -0.27 -11.66
CA TYR A 110 -5.90 -1.53 -11.17
C TYR A 110 -7.03 -2.00 -12.10
N PRO A 111 -7.34 -3.30 -12.13
CA PRO A 111 -8.39 -3.82 -13.01
C PRO A 111 -9.76 -3.22 -12.72
N ASP A 112 -10.59 -3.02 -13.76
CA ASP A 112 -11.97 -2.49 -13.61
C ASP A 112 -12.85 -3.35 -12.72
N ASN A 113 -12.58 -4.65 -12.68
CA ASN A 113 -13.31 -5.64 -11.91
C ASN A 113 -12.69 -5.94 -10.53
N TYR A 114 -11.76 -5.12 -10.05
CA TYR A 114 -11.35 -5.17 -8.65
C TYR A 114 -12.52 -4.82 -7.73
N VAL A 115 -12.71 -5.59 -6.68
CA VAL A 115 -13.74 -5.34 -5.67
C VAL A 115 -13.11 -5.27 -4.29
N ASP A 116 -13.20 -4.10 -3.65
CA ASP A 116 -12.69 -3.88 -2.29
C ASP A 116 -13.72 -4.39 -1.26
N SER A 117 -13.73 -5.70 -1.04
CA SER A 117 -14.66 -6.32 -0.08
C SER A 117 -14.13 -7.64 0.46
N SER A 118 -14.05 -7.75 1.78
CA SER A 118 -13.73 -8.99 2.48
C SER A 118 -14.80 -10.08 2.30
N ALA A 119 -16.05 -9.71 2.02
CA ALA A 119 -17.12 -10.67 1.79
C ALA A 119 -16.95 -11.52 0.53
N VAL A 120 -16.14 -11.03 -0.42
CA VAL A 120 -15.81 -11.73 -1.68
C VAL A 120 -14.29 -11.91 -1.85
N TYR A 121 -13.53 -11.76 -0.77
CA TYR A 121 -12.09 -12.02 -0.73
C TYR A 121 -11.27 -11.21 -1.73
N TRP A 122 -11.57 -9.90 -1.89
CA TRP A 122 -10.81 -8.95 -2.72
C TRP A 122 -10.43 -9.50 -4.10
N PRO A 123 -11.38 -9.90 -4.97
CA PRO A 123 -11.06 -10.43 -6.29
C PRO A 123 -10.32 -9.40 -7.12
N ASN A 124 -9.33 -9.84 -7.89
CA ASN A 124 -8.46 -9.02 -8.74
C ASN A 124 -7.63 -7.96 -7.98
N ASP A 125 -7.17 -8.31 -6.78
CA ASP A 125 -6.39 -7.42 -5.91
C ASP A 125 -4.94 -7.30 -6.40
N ILE A 126 -4.76 -6.54 -7.43
CA ILE A 126 -3.49 -6.21 -8.09
C ILE A 126 -3.51 -4.77 -8.57
N ALA A 127 -2.37 -4.11 -8.49
CA ALA A 127 -2.22 -2.75 -8.96
C ALA A 127 -0.82 -2.47 -9.48
N ILE A 128 -0.71 -1.46 -10.33
CA ILE A 128 0.56 -0.89 -10.76
C ILE A 128 0.58 0.59 -10.41
N ILE A 129 1.69 1.03 -9.85
CA ILE A 129 2.03 2.43 -9.63
C ILE A 129 3.10 2.81 -10.64
N LYS A 130 2.87 3.89 -11.41
CA LYS A 130 3.91 4.53 -12.21
C LYS A 130 4.47 5.70 -11.42
N LEU A 131 5.78 5.85 -11.42
CA LEU A 131 6.51 6.83 -10.63
C LEU A 131 6.69 8.17 -11.36
N GLU A 132 6.88 9.26 -10.61
CA GLU A 132 7.22 10.58 -11.15
C GLU A 132 8.64 10.62 -11.72
N SER A 133 9.57 9.85 -11.15
CA SER A 133 10.97 9.77 -11.57
C SER A 133 11.45 8.33 -11.56
N ASP A 134 12.53 8.08 -12.30
CA ASP A 134 13.14 6.75 -12.37
C ASP A 134 13.83 6.39 -11.05
N LEU A 135 13.68 5.12 -10.65
CA LEU A 135 14.50 4.52 -9.61
C LEU A 135 15.86 4.13 -10.20
N ASN A 136 16.92 4.40 -9.47
CA ASN A 136 18.26 3.94 -9.80
C ASN A 136 18.50 2.53 -9.25
N VAL A 137 17.82 1.54 -9.84
CA VAL A 137 17.93 0.12 -9.52
C VAL A 137 18.25 -0.61 -10.82
N SER A 138 19.28 -1.43 -10.83
CA SER A 138 19.78 -2.07 -12.05
C SER A 138 19.43 -3.56 -12.16
N ASN A 139 19.11 -4.22 -11.04
CA ASN A 139 18.79 -5.63 -11.02
C ASN A 139 17.31 -5.81 -10.67
N PHE A 140 16.56 -6.35 -11.62
CA PHE A 140 15.18 -6.74 -11.41
C PHE A 140 15.11 -8.27 -11.42
N VAL A 141 14.51 -8.84 -10.37
CA VAL A 141 14.15 -10.27 -10.42
C VAL A 141 13.16 -10.44 -11.56
N GLY A 142 13.32 -11.49 -12.34
CA GLY A 142 12.34 -11.83 -13.37
C GLY A 142 10.96 -11.95 -12.74
N VAL A 143 10.19 -10.88 -12.91
CA VAL A 143 8.78 -10.90 -12.56
C VAL A 143 8.11 -11.52 -13.75
N LEU A 144 7.43 -12.64 -13.54
CA LEU A 144 6.50 -13.18 -14.51
C LEU A 144 7.12 -13.91 -15.69
N ASN A 145 7.36 -15.14 -15.48
CA ASN A 145 7.38 -16.05 -16.59
C ASN A 145 5.96 -16.61 -16.77
N SER A 146 5.30 -16.27 -17.88
CA SER A 146 4.00 -16.86 -18.28
C SER A 146 4.08 -18.39 -18.44
N SER A 147 5.27 -18.96 -18.44
CA SER A 147 5.50 -20.42 -18.49
C SER A 147 5.41 -21.09 -17.10
N ILE A 148 5.34 -20.34 -16.00
CA ILE A 148 5.07 -20.89 -14.66
C ILE A 148 3.55 -20.87 -14.39
N ASN A 149 2.78 -21.22 -15.38
CA ASN A 149 1.33 -21.17 -15.34
C ASN A 149 0.78 -22.31 -14.48
N ASN A 150 0.20 -22.00 -13.31
CA ASN A 150 -0.63 -22.88 -12.47
C ASN A 150 -0.04 -24.25 -12.06
N SER A 151 1.28 -24.45 -12.18
CA SER A 151 1.96 -25.70 -11.85
C SER A 151 2.76 -25.57 -10.56
N TYR A 152 2.08 -25.17 -9.48
CA TYR A 152 2.74 -25.05 -8.18
C TYR A 152 2.88 -26.41 -7.52
N ASP A 153 4.11 -26.71 -7.09
CA ASP A 153 4.42 -27.96 -6.40
C ASP A 153 4.40 -27.77 -4.89
N VAL A 154 3.68 -28.64 -4.19
CA VAL A 154 3.63 -28.64 -2.71
C VAL A 154 4.99 -28.93 -2.07
N SER A 155 5.92 -29.52 -2.83
CA SER A 155 7.30 -29.80 -2.38
C SER A 155 8.28 -28.67 -2.69
N ALA A 156 7.89 -27.68 -3.50
CA ALA A 156 8.73 -26.55 -3.82
C ALA A 156 8.84 -25.56 -2.64
N THR A 157 9.92 -24.80 -2.63
CA THR A 157 10.15 -23.77 -1.61
C THR A 157 9.66 -22.42 -2.11
N TYR A 158 8.80 -21.80 -1.31
CA TYR A 158 8.29 -20.47 -1.56
C TYR A 158 8.74 -19.52 -0.45
N LYS A 159 8.98 -18.28 -0.79
CA LYS A 159 9.40 -17.23 0.14
C LYS A 159 8.49 -16.01 0.03
N ALA A 160 7.92 -15.59 1.15
CA ALA A 160 7.34 -14.24 1.28
C ALA A 160 8.31 -13.35 2.04
N ILE A 161 8.33 -12.06 1.67
CA ILE A 161 9.20 -11.06 2.31
C ILE A 161 8.40 -9.78 2.60
N GLY A 162 8.75 -9.08 3.65
CA GLY A 162 8.11 -7.82 4.02
C GLY A 162 8.51 -7.26 5.36
N HIS A 163 7.90 -6.13 5.72
CA HIS A 163 8.03 -5.44 7.00
C HIS A 163 6.74 -5.55 7.84
N GLY A 164 5.88 -6.53 7.56
CA GLY A 164 4.60 -6.69 8.22
C GLY A 164 4.70 -7.14 9.67
N TYR A 165 3.55 -7.27 10.32
CA TYR A 165 3.45 -7.70 11.72
C TYR A 165 3.88 -9.16 11.90
N VAL A 166 4.40 -9.45 13.07
CA VAL A 166 4.87 -10.78 13.48
C VAL A 166 3.76 -11.64 14.09
N SER A 167 2.69 -10.99 14.48
CA SER A 167 1.41 -11.59 14.86
C SER A 167 0.33 -10.52 14.67
N SER A 168 -0.92 -10.91 14.73
CA SER A 168 -2.06 -10.03 14.45
C SER A 168 -2.09 -8.71 15.22
N ASN A 169 -1.39 -8.61 16.35
CA ASN A 169 -1.39 -7.43 17.21
C ASN A 169 0.03 -6.98 17.63
N THR A 170 1.06 -7.53 17.02
CA THR A 170 2.45 -7.19 17.38
C THR A 170 3.16 -6.71 16.13
N ALA A 171 3.43 -5.39 16.09
CA ALA A 171 4.34 -4.84 15.11
C ALA A 171 5.70 -5.49 15.29
N GLY A 172 6.38 -5.69 14.20
CA GLY A 172 7.76 -6.10 14.21
C GLY A 172 8.72 -4.95 14.64
N GLY A 173 10.04 -5.09 14.44
CA GLY A 173 11.01 -3.99 14.50
C GLY A 173 11.05 -3.23 13.17
N THR A 174 12.24 -2.96 12.63
CA THR A 174 12.41 -2.17 11.40
C THR A 174 13.05 -2.96 10.25
N ARG A 175 13.48 -4.20 10.49
CA ARG A 175 14.23 -5.01 9.53
C ARG A 175 13.30 -5.75 8.58
N LEU A 176 13.72 -5.85 7.31
CA LEU A 176 13.07 -6.71 6.33
C LEU A 176 13.23 -8.18 6.70
N LEU A 177 12.13 -8.92 6.64
CA LEU A 177 12.13 -10.36 6.92
C LEU A 177 11.66 -11.19 5.74
N GLU A 178 12.01 -12.47 5.80
CA GLU A 178 11.52 -13.52 4.92
C GLU A 178 10.97 -14.69 5.73
N THR A 179 9.99 -15.38 5.16
CA THR A 179 9.48 -16.64 5.69
C THR A 179 9.29 -17.68 4.58
N THR A 180 9.47 -18.95 4.94
CA THR A 180 9.23 -20.05 4.00
C THR A 180 7.78 -20.47 4.07
N LEU A 181 7.16 -20.60 2.90
CA LEU A 181 5.78 -21.03 2.72
C LEU A 181 5.70 -22.33 1.94
N THR A 182 4.57 -23.00 2.08
CA THR A 182 4.18 -24.22 1.35
C THR A 182 2.89 -23.94 0.59
N PHE A 183 2.85 -24.31 -0.68
CA PHE A 183 1.66 -24.14 -1.50
C PHE A 183 0.50 -25.00 -1.00
N VAL A 184 -0.70 -24.44 -0.99
CA VAL A 184 -1.95 -25.14 -0.67
C VAL A 184 -2.77 -25.25 -1.95
N PRO A 185 -3.07 -26.49 -2.42
CA PRO A 185 -3.86 -26.68 -3.64
C PRO A 185 -5.20 -25.96 -3.58
N PHE A 186 -5.65 -25.43 -4.73
CA PHE A 186 -6.89 -24.65 -4.84
C PHE A 186 -8.10 -25.39 -4.27
N ALA A 187 -8.20 -26.69 -4.46
CA ALA A 187 -9.30 -27.51 -3.90
C ALA A 187 -9.36 -27.44 -2.36
N THR A 188 -8.20 -27.47 -1.69
CA THR A 188 -8.12 -27.32 -0.22
C THR A 188 -8.43 -25.88 0.20
N CYS A 189 -7.92 -24.91 -0.54
CA CYS A 189 -8.14 -23.49 -0.26
C CYS A 189 -9.63 -23.12 -0.43
N SER A 190 -10.25 -23.52 -1.53
CA SER A 190 -11.66 -23.26 -1.82
C SER A 190 -12.61 -24.02 -0.87
N ALA A 191 -12.20 -25.19 -0.38
CA ALA A 191 -12.94 -25.88 0.66
C ALA A 191 -12.99 -25.09 1.98
N TYR A 192 -11.94 -24.29 2.25
CA TYR A 192 -11.87 -23.43 3.44
C TYR A 192 -12.58 -22.08 3.23
N TYR A 193 -12.31 -21.37 2.12
CA TYR A 193 -12.88 -20.04 1.86
C TYR A 193 -14.24 -20.07 1.16
N GLY A 194 -14.61 -21.18 0.52
CA GLY A 194 -15.89 -21.32 -0.20
C GLY A 194 -15.85 -20.80 -1.63
N ALA A 195 -17.02 -20.68 -2.24
CA ALA A 195 -17.20 -20.41 -3.67
C ALA A 195 -16.78 -18.98 -4.11
N ASN A 196 -16.55 -18.08 -3.18
CA ASN A 196 -16.14 -16.71 -3.50
C ASN A 196 -14.63 -16.58 -3.77
N LEU A 197 -13.84 -17.61 -3.42
CA LEU A 197 -12.42 -17.64 -3.75
C LEU A 197 -12.25 -17.75 -5.28
N GLN A 198 -11.44 -16.87 -5.85
CA GLN A 198 -11.21 -16.84 -7.30
C GLN A 198 -10.06 -17.78 -7.68
N ALA A 199 -10.12 -18.31 -8.91
CA ALA A 199 -9.05 -19.17 -9.45
C ALA A 199 -7.71 -18.43 -9.58
N SER A 200 -7.75 -17.10 -9.72
CA SER A 200 -6.58 -16.20 -9.74
C SER A 200 -6.00 -15.89 -8.35
N GLN A 201 -6.42 -16.61 -7.33
CA GLN A 201 -5.92 -16.48 -5.96
C GLN A 201 -5.20 -17.78 -5.56
N ILE A 202 -3.93 -17.67 -5.21
CA ILE A 202 -3.10 -18.80 -4.76
C ILE A 202 -2.91 -18.76 -3.25
N CYS A 203 -2.95 -19.93 -2.65
CA CYS A 203 -3.01 -20.10 -1.20
C CYS A 203 -1.75 -20.77 -0.67
N PHE A 204 -1.34 -20.31 0.50
CA PHE A 204 -0.17 -20.84 1.18
C PHE A 204 -0.43 -21.07 2.66
N THR A 205 0.38 -21.94 3.22
CA THR A 205 0.57 -22.16 4.64
C THR A 205 2.06 -22.26 4.91
N GLY A 206 2.46 -22.66 6.10
CA GLY A 206 3.87 -22.90 6.38
C GLY A 206 4.09 -23.79 7.59
N PRO A 207 5.35 -24.15 7.90
CA PRO A 207 5.70 -24.91 9.10
C PRO A 207 5.12 -24.29 10.35
N ASN A 208 4.71 -25.10 11.31
CA ASN A 208 4.33 -24.66 12.64
C ASN A 208 5.59 -24.59 13.52
N ILE A 209 5.96 -23.38 13.95
CA ILE A 209 7.13 -23.13 14.80
C ILE A 209 6.64 -22.30 16.00
N GLY A 210 6.89 -22.79 17.21
CA GLY A 210 6.51 -22.06 18.43
C GLY A 210 5.01 -21.82 18.61
N GLY A 211 4.16 -22.64 17.99
CA GLY A 211 2.70 -22.51 18.10
C GLY A 211 2.06 -21.61 17.04
N TYR A 212 2.84 -21.12 16.07
CA TYR A 212 2.35 -20.37 14.92
C TYR A 212 2.87 -20.98 13.62
N ARG A 213 2.05 -20.95 12.56
CA ARG A 213 2.50 -21.28 11.20
C ARG A 213 3.16 -20.07 10.56
N ASN A 214 4.17 -20.33 9.75
CA ASN A 214 4.73 -19.28 8.89
C ASN A 214 3.62 -18.67 8.04
N SER A 215 3.57 -17.34 7.97
CA SER A 215 2.57 -16.61 7.18
C SER A 215 2.98 -15.16 6.96
N THR A 216 2.36 -14.51 5.98
CA THR A 216 2.29 -13.05 5.91
C THR A 216 1.31 -12.51 6.95
N CYS A 217 1.44 -11.23 7.28
CA CYS A 217 0.56 -10.53 8.22
C CYS A 217 0.32 -9.08 7.77
N SER A 218 -0.38 -8.29 8.58
CA SER A 218 -0.63 -6.87 8.30
C SER A 218 0.68 -6.11 8.04
N GLY A 219 0.75 -5.36 6.96
CA GLY A 219 1.96 -4.65 6.49
C GLY A 219 2.73 -5.38 5.38
N ASP A 220 2.55 -6.71 5.21
CA ASP A 220 3.12 -7.44 4.08
C ASP A 220 2.27 -7.31 2.79
N SER A 221 1.09 -6.75 2.90
CA SER A 221 0.15 -6.46 1.80
C SER A 221 0.86 -5.87 0.58
N GLY A 222 0.54 -6.34 -0.63
CA GLY A 222 1.17 -5.89 -1.87
C GLY A 222 2.60 -6.39 -2.10
N GLY A 223 3.23 -6.97 -1.08
CA GLY A 223 4.55 -7.59 -1.18
C GLY A 223 4.52 -8.92 -1.93
N PRO A 224 5.69 -9.36 -2.39
CA PRO A 224 5.80 -10.56 -3.23
C PRO A 224 5.78 -11.86 -2.44
N VAL A 225 5.27 -12.93 -3.10
CA VAL A 225 5.69 -14.29 -2.82
C VAL A 225 6.48 -14.81 -4.02
N TYR A 226 7.61 -15.43 -3.73
CA TYR A 226 8.54 -15.95 -4.71
C TYR A 226 8.58 -17.47 -4.71
N LEU A 227 8.76 -18.05 -5.90
CA LEU A 227 9.21 -19.41 -6.09
C LEU A 227 10.75 -19.40 -6.19
N ASP A 228 11.42 -20.23 -5.43
CA ASP A 228 12.83 -20.54 -5.62
C ASP A 228 12.98 -21.49 -6.82
N SER A 229 13.52 -20.98 -7.91
CA SER A 229 13.72 -21.73 -9.14
C SER A 229 15.05 -22.49 -9.17
N GLY A 230 15.86 -22.43 -8.11
CA GLY A 230 17.21 -22.96 -8.06
C GLY A 230 18.25 -22.13 -8.81
N SER A 231 17.81 -21.19 -9.65
CA SER A 231 18.66 -20.20 -10.35
C SER A 231 18.36 -18.75 -9.92
N GLY A 232 17.49 -18.57 -8.95
CA GLY A 232 17.03 -17.31 -8.43
C GLY A 232 15.54 -17.33 -8.09
N TYR A 233 15.06 -16.24 -7.55
CA TYR A 233 13.65 -16.10 -7.19
C TYR A 233 12.82 -15.57 -8.35
N VAL A 234 11.62 -16.15 -8.54
CA VAL A 234 10.62 -15.68 -9.49
C VAL A 234 9.36 -15.32 -8.72
N GLN A 235 8.85 -14.12 -8.88
CA GLN A 235 7.61 -13.73 -8.24
C GLN A 235 6.42 -14.42 -8.88
N ILE A 236 5.60 -15.06 -8.07
CA ILE A 236 4.40 -15.77 -8.49
C ILE A 236 3.11 -15.16 -7.96
N GLY A 237 3.18 -14.37 -6.89
CA GLY A 237 1.98 -13.77 -6.29
C GLY A 237 2.26 -12.46 -5.56
N ILE A 238 1.16 -11.79 -5.23
CA ILE A 238 1.10 -10.52 -4.49
C ILE A 238 0.29 -10.77 -3.23
N THR A 239 0.82 -10.44 -2.06
CA THR A 239 0.14 -10.59 -0.78
C THR A 239 -1.18 -9.80 -0.77
N SER A 240 -2.30 -10.51 -0.62
CA SER A 240 -3.63 -9.92 -0.65
C SER A 240 -4.30 -10.00 0.72
N PHE A 241 -4.54 -11.17 1.25
CA PHE A 241 -5.20 -11.33 2.55
C PHE A 241 -4.79 -12.65 3.25
N GLY A 242 -5.27 -12.80 4.47
CA GLY A 242 -5.13 -14.01 5.26
C GLY A 242 -6.16 -14.04 6.39
N PRO A 243 -6.13 -15.09 7.22
CA PRO A 243 -6.95 -15.14 8.43
C PRO A 243 -6.68 -13.96 9.36
N SER A 244 -7.70 -13.52 10.10
CA SER A 244 -7.57 -12.41 11.07
C SER A 244 -6.52 -12.66 12.15
N THR A 245 -6.22 -13.93 12.44
CA THR A 245 -5.11 -14.34 13.30
C THR A 245 -4.00 -14.88 12.41
N CYS A 246 -2.97 -14.07 12.20
CA CYS A 246 -1.81 -14.43 11.39
C CYS A 246 -1.13 -15.67 11.96
N GLY A 247 -0.81 -16.61 11.09
CA GLY A 247 -0.11 -17.84 11.47
C GLY A 247 -0.91 -18.79 12.37
N ASN A 248 -2.24 -18.69 12.42
CA ASN A 248 -3.06 -19.58 13.23
C ASN A 248 -2.82 -21.05 12.86
N PRO A 249 -2.28 -21.89 13.79
CA PRO A 249 -1.88 -23.25 13.50
C PRO A 249 -3.08 -24.20 13.23
N ALA A 250 -4.27 -23.81 13.66
CA ALA A 250 -5.49 -24.59 13.44
C ALA A 250 -6.05 -24.49 12.02
N LEU A 251 -5.55 -23.55 11.21
CA LEU A 251 -6.07 -23.28 9.87
C LEU A 251 -5.24 -23.94 8.78
N PRO A 252 -5.86 -24.46 7.71
CA PRO A 252 -5.15 -25.06 6.59
C PRO A 252 -4.45 -24.04 5.69
N VAL A 253 -4.90 -22.77 5.70
CA VAL A 253 -4.38 -21.67 4.91
C VAL A 253 -4.04 -20.53 5.84
N THR A 254 -2.85 -19.93 5.66
CA THR A 254 -2.39 -18.80 6.48
C THR A 254 -2.14 -17.53 5.67
N SER A 255 -2.02 -17.64 4.34
CA SER A 255 -1.80 -16.49 3.45
C SER A 255 -2.43 -16.75 2.08
N VAL A 256 -3.03 -15.74 1.48
CA VAL A 256 -3.60 -15.75 0.14
C VAL A 256 -3.00 -14.62 -0.68
N PHE A 257 -2.63 -14.93 -1.90
CA PHE A 257 -1.96 -14.03 -2.83
C PHE A 257 -2.75 -13.96 -4.13
N THR A 258 -2.75 -12.80 -4.78
CA THR A 258 -3.18 -12.68 -6.17
C THR A 258 -2.13 -13.29 -7.07
N GLU A 259 -2.51 -14.24 -7.94
CA GLU A 259 -1.59 -14.92 -8.85
C GLU A 259 -1.18 -13.98 -9.98
N VAL A 260 0.13 -13.75 -10.12
CA VAL A 260 0.65 -12.74 -11.03
C VAL A 260 0.55 -13.18 -12.49
N SER A 261 0.68 -14.47 -12.78
CA SER A 261 0.64 -15.01 -14.14
C SER A 261 -0.69 -14.75 -14.86
N ASP A 262 -1.80 -14.71 -14.12
CA ASP A 262 -3.13 -14.42 -14.66
C ASP A 262 -3.28 -12.99 -15.17
N TYR A 263 -2.47 -12.07 -14.64
CA TYR A 263 -2.48 -10.65 -14.98
C TYR A 263 -1.32 -10.23 -15.90
N TYR A 264 -0.50 -11.18 -16.39
CA TYR A 264 0.69 -10.86 -17.17
C TYR A 264 0.38 -9.96 -18.38
N SER A 265 -0.67 -10.29 -19.15
CA SER A 265 -1.08 -9.48 -20.30
C SER A 265 -1.53 -8.08 -19.91
N TRP A 266 -2.24 -7.94 -18.79
CA TRP A 266 -2.66 -6.63 -18.28
C TRP A 266 -1.46 -5.80 -17.81
N ILE A 267 -0.52 -6.41 -17.08
CA ILE A 267 0.71 -5.75 -16.66
C ILE A 267 1.49 -5.21 -17.85
N LEU A 268 1.66 -6.02 -18.91
CA LEU A 268 2.32 -5.57 -20.13
C LEU A 268 1.58 -4.42 -20.80
N ARG A 269 0.23 -4.43 -20.85
CA ARG A 269 -0.53 -3.31 -21.41
C ARG A 269 -0.31 -2.02 -20.62
N VAL A 270 -0.31 -2.09 -19.28
CA VAL A 270 0.00 -0.92 -18.43
C VAL A 270 1.40 -0.40 -18.73
N MET A 271 2.41 -1.27 -18.73
CA MET A 271 3.81 -0.87 -18.96
C MET A 271 4.05 -0.29 -20.36
N ASN A 272 3.26 -0.70 -21.35
CA ASN A 272 3.32 -0.19 -22.73
C ASN A 272 2.39 1.03 -22.97
N GLY A 273 1.75 1.56 -21.92
CA GLY A 273 0.87 2.73 -22.04
C GLY A 273 -0.45 2.46 -22.78
N LEU A 274 -0.89 1.20 -22.81
CA LEU A 274 -2.13 0.76 -23.45
C LEU A 274 -3.32 0.70 -22.47
N GLU A 275 -3.08 1.00 -21.21
CA GLU A 275 -4.11 1.13 -20.16
C GLU A 275 -4.21 2.59 -19.72
N THR A 276 -5.41 3.05 -19.44
CA THR A 276 -5.63 4.37 -18.84
C THR A 276 -5.49 4.27 -17.32
N PRO A 277 -4.71 5.16 -16.67
CA PRO A 277 -4.65 5.17 -15.22
C PRO A 277 -6.02 5.47 -14.63
N LYS A 278 -6.33 4.87 -13.48
CA LYS A 278 -7.54 5.18 -12.71
C LYS A 278 -7.46 6.54 -12.06
N TYR A 279 -6.25 6.88 -11.63
CA TYR A 279 -5.91 8.17 -11.06
C TYR A 279 -4.50 8.56 -11.47
N TYR A 280 -4.26 9.87 -11.54
CA TYR A 280 -2.93 10.44 -11.63
C TYR A 280 -2.83 11.64 -10.69
N VAL A 281 -1.61 11.89 -10.23
CA VAL A 281 -1.28 12.99 -9.33
C VAL A 281 -0.63 14.09 -10.14
N THR A 282 -1.12 15.30 -9.97
CA THR A 282 -0.50 16.52 -10.49
C THR A 282 -0.06 17.40 -9.32
N GLU A 283 0.96 18.23 -9.55
CA GLU A 283 1.38 19.20 -8.55
C GLU A 283 1.36 20.59 -9.16
N ASN A 284 0.65 21.52 -8.51
CA ASN A 284 0.59 22.90 -8.93
C ASN A 284 0.88 23.80 -7.72
N ASN A 285 1.91 24.65 -7.84
CA ASN A 285 2.37 25.55 -6.76
C ASN A 285 2.60 24.85 -5.41
N GLY A 286 3.17 23.63 -5.43
CA GLY A 286 3.44 22.84 -4.25
C GLY A 286 2.22 22.13 -3.65
N VAL A 287 1.06 22.18 -4.32
CA VAL A 287 -0.16 21.48 -3.92
C VAL A 287 -0.37 20.26 -4.82
N ARG A 288 -0.35 19.08 -4.24
CA ARG A 288 -0.64 17.82 -4.94
C ARG A 288 -2.15 17.61 -5.08
N GLN A 289 -2.58 17.22 -6.26
CA GLN A 289 -4.00 16.99 -6.59
C GLN A 289 -4.16 15.64 -7.26
N LEU A 290 -5.21 14.92 -6.86
CA LEU A 290 -5.58 13.65 -7.46
C LEU A 290 -6.64 13.89 -8.54
N ILE A 291 -6.36 13.42 -9.75
CA ILE A 291 -7.25 13.55 -10.90
C ILE A 291 -7.68 12.16 -11.35
N ALA A 292 -9.00 11.96 -11.52
CA ALA A 292 -9.52 10.70 -12.02
C ALA A 292 -9.12 10.48 -13.49
N GLY A 293 -8.71 9.25 -13.82
CA GLY A 293 -8.40 8.86 -15.19
C GLY A 293 -9.61 9.00 -16.11
N GLY A 294 -9.36 9.28 -17.38
CA GLY A 294 -10.43 9.52 -18.37
C GLY A 294 -11.03 10.92 -18.35
N THR A 295 -10.70 11.77 -17.38
CA THR A 295 -10.99 13.19 -17.45
C THR A 295 -9.97 13.87 -18.36
N THR A 296 -10.42 14.42 -19.49
CA THR A 296 -9.58 15.30 -20.30
C THR A 296 -9.28 16.55 -19.48
N VAL A 297 -8.09 16.64 -18.93
CA VAL A 297 -7.59 17.91 -18.41
C VAL A 297 -7.34 18.78 -19.64
N SER A 298 -8.26 19.66 -19.97
CA SER A 298 -7.95 20.72 -20.91
C SER A 298 -6.74 21.47 -20.35
N PRO A 299 -5.68 21.67 -21.14
CA PRO A 299 -4.58 22.50 -20.68
C PRO A 299 -5.19 23.84 -20.28
N VAL A 300 -4.99 24.22 -19.04
CA VAL A 300 -5.31 25.58 -18.59
C VAL A 300 -4.40 26.48 -19.42
N SER A 301 -4.94 27.01 -20.49
CA SER A 301 -4.32 28.16 -21.17
C SER A 301 -4.31 29.26 -20.13
N ASP A 302 -3.11 29.70 -19.77
CA ASP A 302 -2.86 30.84 -18.88
C ASP A 302 -3.30 32.12 -19.61
N SER A 303 -4.62 32.26 -19.81
CA SER A 303 -5.27 33.49 -20.21
C SER A 303 -5.88 34.04 -18.94
N GLY A 304 -5.23 35.05 -18.37
CA GLY A 304 -5.69 35.81 -17.21
C GLY A 304 -7.07 36.40 -17.43
N GLY A 305 -8.10 35.57 -17.25
CA GLY A 305 -9.51 35.92 -17.25
C GLY A 305 -10.01 35.99 -15.83
N SER A 306 -10.18 37.20 -15.34
CA SER A 306 -10.75 37.52 -14.04
C SER A 306 -12.06 36.75 -13.80
N SER A 307 -12.07 35.82 -12.84
CA SER A 307 -13.25 35.04 -12.40
C SER A 307 -14.30 35.89 -11.66
N THR A 308 -14.14 37.22 -11.62
CA THR A 308 -15.07 38.16 -10.97
C THR A 308 -16.42 38.26 -11.71
N GLY A 309 -16.48 37.96 -13.02
CA GLY A 309 -17.71 38.05 -13.80
C GLY A 309 -18.76 36.99 -13.43
N LEU A 310 -18.35 35.75 -13.16
CA LEU A 310 -19.30 34.68 -12.85
C LEU A 310 -19.87 34.80 -11.43
N ALA A 311 -19.07 35.26 -10.46
CA ALA A 311 -19.54 35.52 -9.11
C ALA A 311 -20.57 36.64 -9.05
N LEU A 312 -20.40 37.69 -9.87
CA LEU A 312 -21.35 38.77 -9.97
C LEU A 312 -22.66 38.37 -10.68
N LEU A 313 -22.59 37.47 -11.66
CA LEU A 313 -23.78 36.92 -12.32
C LEU A 313 -24.60 36.05 -11.37
N VAL A 314 -23.99 35.21 -10.57
CA VAL A 314 -24.69 34.37 -9.57
C VAL A 314 -25.30 35.24 -8.49
N LEU A 315 -24.60 36.25 -7.99
CA LEU A 315 -25.15 37.22 -7.04
C LEU A 315 -26.30 38.04 -7.63
N GLY A 316 -26.20 38.46 -8.89
CA GLY A 316 -27.25 39.16 -9.61
C GLY A 316 -28.51 38.29 -9.79
N LEU A 317 -28.34 37.01 -10.13
CA LEU A 317 -29.45 36.04 -10.28
C LEU A 317 -30.14 35.76 -8.96
N LEU A 318 -29.38 35.64 -7.86
CA LEU A 318 -29.94 35.47 -6.51
C LEU A 318 -30.71 36.70 -6.05
N MET A 319 -30.30 37.91 -6.40
CA MET A 319 -31.03 39.15 -6.09
C MET A 319 -32.33 39.27 -6.92
N ILE A 320 -32.35 38.83 -8.17
CA ILE A 320 -33.55 38.83 -9.04
C ILE A 320 -34.58 37.80 -8.52
N LEU A 321 -34.14 36.61 -8.11
CA LEU A 321 -34.97 35.58 -7.53
C LEU A 321 -35.59 36.03 -6.18
N ARG A 322 -34.85 36.82 -5.42
CA ARG A 322 -35.33 37.41 -4.16
C ARG A 322 -36.45 38.43 -4.36
N LYS A 323 -36.40 39.17 -5.49
CA LYS A 323 -37.41 40.17 -5.81
C LYS A 323 -38.72 39.57 -6.34
N LYS A 324 -38.67 38.35 -6.89
CA LYS A 324 -39.87 37.66 -7.44
C LYS A 324 -40.67 36.83 -6.45
N ASN A 325 -40.03 36.34 -5.38
CA ASN A 325 -40.69 35.41 -4.44
C ASN A 325 -40.75 36.05 -3.03
N GLY A 326 -41.55 37.03 -2.81
CA GLY A 326 -41.75 37.82 -1.58
C GLY A 326 -41.84 37.10 -0.21
N LEU A 327 -41.07 36.04 0.01
CA LEU A 327 -41.04 35.22 1.24
C LEU A 327 -39.57 34.88 1.54
N TYR A 328 -39.01 35.53 2.52
CA TYR A 328 -38.02 35.08 3.50
C TYR A 328 -37.20 36.25 4.04
N GLN A 329 -37.62 36.72 5.24
CA GLN A 329 -36.74 37.50 6.10
C GLN A 329 -35.74 36.60 6.79
N GLY A 330 -34.52 36.50 6.26
CA GLY A 330 -33.36 35.88 6.91
C GLY A 330 -32.24 36.91 6.96
N TYR A 331 -31.74 37.22 8.15
CA TYR A 331 -30.62 38.15 8.33
C TYR A 331 -29.35 37.55 7.74
N LEU A 332 -28.78 38.26 6.78
CA LEU A 332 -27.45 38.00 6.24
C LEU A 332 -26.44 38.78 7.10
N HIS A 333 -25.65 38.08 7.93
CA HIS A 333 -24.49 38.68 8.57
C HIS A 333 -23.27 38.40 7.73
N SER A 334 -22.73 39.43 7.11
CA SER A 334 -21.41 39.38 6.46
C SER A 334 -20.36 39.93 7.45
N LEU A 335 -19.39 39.08 7.79
CA LEU A 335 -18.20 39.51 8.51
C LEU A 335 -17.05 39.62 7.49
N ILE A 336 -16.63 40.86 7.19
CA ILE A 336 -15.41 41.11 6.40
C ILE A 336 -14.27 41.16 7.40
N LYS A 337 -13.37 40.21 7.37
CA LYS A 337 -12.12 40.23 8.14
C LYS A 337 -10.98 40.50 7.15
N LYS A 338 -10.30 41.61 7.33
CA LYS A 338 -9.13 41.96 6.53
C LYS A 338 -7.95 41.11 6.96
N ALA A 339 -7.49 40.22 6.07
CA ALA A 339 -6.31 39.42 6.33
C ALA A 339 -5.05 40.23 6.08
N THR A 340 -4.09 40.10 6.97
CA THR A 340 -2.73 40.61 6.77
C THR A 340 -2.11 39.84 5.62
N ASN A 341 -1.73 40.50 4.55
CA ASN A 341 -1.10 40.03 3.31
C ASN A 341 -1.97 40.06 2.05
N GLY A 342 -2.96 40.96 1.97
CA GLY A 342 -3.58 41.31 0.70
C GLY A 342 -4.57 40.32 0.11
N ARG A 343 -4.95 39.26 0.82
CA ARG A 343 -6.00 38.30 0.39
C ARG A 343 -7.30 38.56 1.13
N LEU A 344 -8.41 38.70 0.39
CA LEU A 344 -9.76 38.80 0.95
C LEU A 344 -10.36 37.43 1.11
N LEU A 345 -10.77 37.09 2.35
CA LEU A 345 -11.55 35.86 2.65
C LEU A 345 -13.02 36.27 2.85
N TYR A 346 -13.92 35.62 2.12
CA TYR A 346 -15.37 35.78 2.26
C TYR A 346 -15.97 34.59 3.00
N TYR A 347 -16.66 34.84 4.11
CA TYR A 347 -17.46 33.84 4.82
C TYR A 347 -18.94 34.12 4.65
N PHE A 348 -19.70 33.12 4.21
CA PHE A 348 -21.16 33.16 4.18
C PHE A 348 -21.70 32.06 5.10
N ARG A 349 -22.52 32.44 6.07
CA ARG A 349 -23.25 31.49 6.91
C ARG A 349 -24.74 31.60 6.61
N VAL A 350 -25.32 30.55 6.06
CA VAL A 350 -26.78 30.41 5.89
C VAL A 350 -27.29 29.51 7.01
N THR A 351 -28.06 30.07 7.94
CA THR A 351 -28.72 29.30 8.98
C THR A 351 -30.14 28.95 8.53
N TYR A 352 -30.27 27.86 7.83
CA TYR A 352 -31.39 26.93 7.85
C TYR A 352 -30.99 25.62 7.16
N LYS A 353 -30.89 24.54 7.94
CA LYS A 353 -30.53 23.17 7.51
C LYS A 353 -29.27 23.06 6.65
N SER A 354 -28.13 23.13 7.33
CA SER A 354 -26.83 22.47 6.97
C SER A 354 -26.43 22.44 5.51
N VAL A 355 -26.00 23.56 4.94
CA VAL A 355 -25.10 23.58 3.77
C VAL A 355 -23.99 24.57 4.06
N VAL A 356 -22.77 24.09 4.20
CA VAL A 356 -21.57 24.89 4.38
C VAL A 356 -20.80 24.87 3.07
N PHE A 357 -20.62 26.00 2.43
CA PHE A 357 -19.70 26.16 1.29
C PHE A 357 -18.47 26.94 1.77
N THR A 358 -17.32 26.35 1.59
CA THR A 358 -16.04 27.03 1.83
C THR A 358 -15.40 27.30 0.46
N ILE A 359 -15.12 28.57 0.17
CA ILE A 359 -14.37 28.96 -1.03
C ILE A 359 -13.04 29.54 -0.55
N TRP A 360 -11.98 28.98 -1.03
CA TRP A 360 -10.59 29.41 -0.77
C TRP A 360 -10.10 30.34 -1.88
#